data_22672f4f410693fc171e62ae3592682b
#
_entry.id   22672f4f410693fc171e62ae3592682b
#
_cell.length_a   1.000
_cell.length_b   1.000
_cell.length_c   1.000
_cell.angle_alpha   90.00
_cell.angle_beta   90.00
_cell.angle_gamma   90.00
#
_symmetry.space_group_name_H-M   'P 1'
#
loop_
_entity.id
_entity.type
_entity.pdbx_description
1 polymer ?
#
loop_
_entity_poly.entity_id
_entity_poly.type
_entity_poly.pdbx_seq_one_letter_code
_entity_poly.pdbx_strand_id
1 'polypeptide(L)'
;MRPLAILLLAALSALAPGSPLPPLTLADQHDVPVTVGPTTRVILFTRDMDAGAIVKETLADNGALLGRAQALYVSDISGMPSLVANMFAVPAMRNRPYRMMLDRDGKATADLPSEAGKVTLLRLTDLRIDSIAYLDSAAALRAALEASQ
;
A
#
# COMPACT_ATOMS: atom_id res chain seq x y z
N MET A 1 41.98 11.28 28.46
CA MET A 1 40.51 11.09 28.31
C MET A 1 40.15 11.18 26.84
N ARG A 2 39.75 10.08 26.26
CA ARG A 2 39.23 10.05 24.91
C ARG A 2 37.72 10.24 24.97
N PRO A 3 37.11 11.21 24.27
CA PRO A 3 35.67 11.26 24.19
C PRO A 3 35.17 10.05 23.36
N LEU A 4 34.38 9.22 24.00
CA LEU A 4 33.56 8.25 23.26
C LEU A 4 32.62 9.05 22.35
N ALA A 5 32.93 9.11 21.09
CA ALA A 5 31.94 9.52 20.09
C ALA A 5 30.86 8.44 20.06
N ILE A 6 29.77 8.71 20.76
CA ILE A 6 28.55 7.93 20.58
C ILE A 6 28.08 8.29 19.17
N LEU A 7 28.42 7.43 18.20
CA LEU A 7 27.72 7.43 16.90
C LEU A 7 26.27 7.06 17.22
N LEU A 8 25.45 8.08 17.32
CA LEU A 8 24.00 7.90 17.23
C LEU A 8 23.73 7.47 15.80
N LEU A 9 23.73 6.17 15.56
CA LEU A 9 23.18 5.61 14.33
C LEU A 9 21.70 5.93 14.40
N ALA A 10 21.30 7.04 13.77
CA ALA A 10 19.91 7.27 13.47
C ALA A 10 19.49 6.11 12.56
N ALA A 11 18.95 5.06 13.15
CA ALA A 11 18.25 4.06 12.40
C ALA A 11 17.17 4.82 11.61
N LEU A 12 17.29 4.82 10.28
CA LEU A 12 16.19 5.15 9.39
C LEU A 12 15.08 4.20 9.78
N SER A 13 14.20 4.64 10.68
CA SER A 13 13.10 3.82 11.17
C SER A 13 12.10 3.69 10.05
N ALA A 14 12.17 2.55 9.35
CA ALA A 14 11.04 2.07 8.58
C ALA A 14 9.81 2.13 9.47
N LEU A 15 8.64 2.45 8.88
CA LEU A 15 7.37 2.46 9.60
C LEU A 15 7.18 1.10 10.29
N ALA A 16 6.77 1.13 11.53
CA ALA A 16 6.61 -0.05 12.39
C ALA A 16 5.29 0.06 13.16
N PRO A 17 4.81 -1.04 13.77
CA PRO A 17 3.68 -0.96 14.70
C PRO A 17 3.90 0.12 15.75
N GLY A 18 2.87 0.95 15.96
CA GLY A 18 2.93 2.13 16.84
C GLY A 18 3.35 3.43 16.15
N SER A 19 3.92 3.37 14.95
CA SER A 19 4.30 4.57 14.20
C SER A 19 3.07 5.31 13.66
N PRO A 20 3.07 6.66 13.68
CA PRO A 20 2.09 7.41 12.92
C PRO A 20 2.34 7.20 11.42
N LEU A 21 1.25 7.08 10.65
CA LEU A 21 1.34 7.05 9.20
C LEU A 21 1.57 8.49 8.72
N PRO A 22 2.62 8.77 7.93
CA PRO A 22 2.79 10.07 7.32
C PRO A 22 1.60 10.43 6.42
N PRO A 23 1.28 11.72 6.24
CA PRO A 23 0.24 12.13 5.32
C PRO A 23 0.45 11.52 3.93
N LEU A 24 -0.58 10.90 3.38
CA LEU A 24 -0.52 10.24 2.09
C LEU A 24 -1.71 10.66 1.22
N THR A 25 -1.42 11.34 0.13
CA THR A 25 -2.39 11.70 -0.91
C THR A 25 -1.81 11.30 -2.25
N LEU A 26 -2.56 10.51 -3.00
CA LEU A 26 -2.18 10.06 -4.34
C LEU A 26 -3.40 10.12 -5.25
N ALA A 27 -3.19 10.39 -6.53
CA ALA A 27 -4.24 10.25 -7.53
C ALA A 27 -4.54 8.76 -7.78
N ASP A 28 -5.81 8.45 -7.96
CA ASP A 28 -6.22 7.12 -8.37
C ASP A 28 -6.04 6.88 -9.89
N GLN A 29 -6.48 5.74 -10.41
CA GLN A 29 -6.38 5.42 -11.84
C GLN A 29 -7.23 6.32 -12.74
N HIS A 30 -8.12 7.12 -12.17
CA HIS A 30 -8.95 8.11 -12.88
C HIS A 30 -8.46 9.54 -12.63
N ASP A 31 -7.24 9.72 -12.14
CA ASP A 31 -6.62 11.00 -11.81
C ASP A 31 -7.38 11.78 -10.71
N VAL A 32 -8.14 11.10 -9.87
CA VAL A 32 -8.85 11.69 -8.72
C VAL A 32 -7.97 11.59 -7.48
N PRO A 33 -7.68 12.71 -6.79
CA PRO A 33 -6.90 12.68 -5.56
C PRO A 33 -7.64 11.90 -4.45
N VAL A 34 -6.91 11.02 -3.77
CA VAL A 34 -7.39 10.26 -2.62
C VAL A 34 -6.42 10.47 -1.47
N THR A 35 -6.94 10.83 -0.31
CA THR A 35 -6.16 11.03 0.92
C THR A 35 -6.52 9.97 1.93
N VAL A 36 -5.50 9.37 2.54
CA VAL A 36 -5.70 8.47 3.67
C VAL A 36 -6.16 9.28 4.88
N GLY A 37 -7.33 8.97 5.40
CA GLY A 37 -7.95 9.68 6.51
C GLY A 37 -8.09 8.82 7.77
N PRO A 38 -8.57 9.41 8.88
CA PRO A 38 -8.67 8.70 10.16
C PRO A 38 -9.70 7.56 10.17
N THR A 39 -10.59 7.51 9.18
CA THR A 39 -11.56 6.41 9.03
C THR A 39 -10.99 5.22 8.26
N THR A 40 -9.83 5.36 7.63
CA THR A 40 -9.15 4.26 6.96
C THR A 40 -8.62 3.27 7.99
N ARG A 41 -9.05 2.02 7.91
CA ARG A 41 -8.66 0.96 8.84
C ARG A 41 -7.59 0.04 8.30
N VAL A 42 -7.49 -0.07 6.98
CA VAL A 42 -6.54 -0.95 6.29
C VAL A 42 -5.94 -0.23 5.10
N ILE A 43 -4.63 -0.37 4.93
CA ILE A 43 -3.95 -0.08 3.68
C ILE A 43 -3.40 -1.37 3.13
N LEU A 44 -3.73 -1.67 1.87
CA LEU A 44 -3.03 -2.65 1.06
C LEU A 44 -1.97 -1.93 0.25
N PHE A 45 -0.75 -2.41 0.30
CA PHE A 45 0.35 -1.81 -0.46
C PHE A 45 1.07 -2.85 -1.29
N THR A 46 1.32 -2.53 -2.55
CA THR A 46 2.10 -3.36 -3.48
C THR A 46 3.20 -2.54 -4.14
N ARG A 47 4.39 -3.14 -4.28
CA ARG A 47 5.54 -2.49 -4.91
C ARG A 47 6.03 -3.21 -6.16
N ASP A 48 5.57 -4.44 -6.40
CA ASP A 48 5.96 -5.21 -7.56
C ASP A 48 4.75 -5.87 -8.25
N MET A 49 5.00 -6.44 -9.42
CA MET A 49 3.93 -7.04 -10.24
C MET A 49 3.33 -8.29 -9.60
N ASP A 50 4.13 -9.10 -8.91
CA ASP A 50 3.67 -10.33 -8.27
C ASP A 50 2.71 -10.01 -7.12
N ALA A 51 3.05 -9.03 -6.30
CA ALA A 51 2.16 -8.53 -5.25
C ALA A 51 0.88 -7.93 -5.86
N GLY A 52 0.99 -7.14 -6.92
CA GLY A 52 -0.15 -6.58 -7.64
C GLY A 52 -1.09 -7.65 -8.19
N ALA A 53 -0.55 -8.76 -8.69
CA ALA A 53 -1.33 -9.88 -9.19
C ALA A 53 -2.18 -10.55 -8.10
N ILE A 54 -1.67 -10.63 -6.86
CA ILE A 54 -2.41 -11.15 -5.70
C ILE A 54 -3.64 -10.30 -5.42
N VAL A 55 -3.49 -8.97 -5.40
CA VAL A 55 -4.61 -8.05 -5.19
C VAL A 55 -5.62 -8.15 -6.32
N LYS A 56 -5.15 -8.18 -7.55
CA LYS A 56 -6.00 -8.33 -8.74
C LYS A 56 -6.86 -9.59 -8.66
N GLU A 57 -6.27 -10.72 -8.33
CA GLU A 57 -6.97 -11.99 -8.18
C GLU A 57 -8.00 -11.94 -7.04
N THR A 58 -7.63 -11.37 -5.91
CA THR A 58 -8.49 -11.27 -4.73
C THR A 58 -9.73 -10.41 -4.98
N LEU A 59 -9.57 -9.30 -5.70
CA LEU A 59 -10.62 -8.30 -5.90
C LEU A 59 -11.35 -8.40 -7.24
N ALA A 60 -10.99 -9.34 -8.11
CA ALA A 60 -11.56 -9.46 -9.46
C ALA A 60 -13.09 -9.55 -9.44
N ASP A 61 -13.64 -10.34 -8.51
CA ASP A 61 -15.07 -10.59 -8.39
C ASP A 61 -15.71 -9.89 -7.18
N ASN A 62 -14.93 -9.17 -6.38
CA ASN A 62 -15.39 -8.61 -5.12
C ASN A 62 -14.69 -7.28 -4.76
N GLY A 63 -14.85 -6.29 -5.63
CA GLY A 63 -14.31 -4.94 -5.38
C GLY A 63 -14.89 -4.27 -4.14
N ALA A 64 -16.11 -4.63 -3.75
CA ALA A 64 -16.77 -4.12 -2.55
C ALA A 64 -16.09 -4.55 -1.24
N LEU A 65 -15.22 -5.57 -1.28
CA LEU A 65 -14.48 -6.04 -0.11
C LEU A 65 -13.58 -4.93 0.48
N LEU A 66 -12.99 -4.08 -0.34
CA LEU A 66 -12.22 -2.92 0.14
C LEU A 66 -13.08 -1.97 0.96
N GLY A 67 -14.26 -1.61 0.46
CA GLY A 67 -15.18 -0.71 1.16
C GLY A 67 -15.64 -1.27 2.50
N ARG A 68 -16.00 -2.55 2.54
CA ARG A 68 -16.41 -3.22 3.79
C ARG A 68 -15.31 -3.28 4.84
N ALA A 69 -14.06 -3.44 4.40
CA ALA A 69 -12.90 -3.44 5.29
C ALA A 69 -12.41 -2.03 5.63
N GLN A 70 -13.02 -0.99 5.09
CA GLN A 70 -12.53 0.39 5.16
C GLN A 70 -11.05 0.48 4.73
N ALA A 71 -10.75 -0.21 3.64
CA ALA A 71 -9.41 -0.36 3.10
C ALA A 71 -9.20 0.55 1.90
N LEU A 72 -7.97 1.06 1.76
CA LEU A 72 -7.46 1.71 0.57
C LEU A 72 -6.35 0.85 -0.03
N TYR A 73 -6.33 0.75 -1.35
CA TYR A 73 -5.27 0.07 -2.07
C TYR A 73 -4.30 1.08 -2.67
N VAL A 74 -3.04 0.95 -2.31
CA VAL A 74 -1.93 1.79 -2.78
C VAL A 74 -0.96 0.93 -3.58
N SER A 75 -0.65 1.35 -4.79
CA SER A 75 0.28 0.64 -5.67
C SER A 75 1.42 1.56 -6.10
N ASP A 76 2.64 1.15 -5.78
CA ASP A 76 3.85 1.77 -6.31
C ASP A 76 4.14 1.19 -7.70
N ILE A 77 3.92 2.00 -8.73
CA ILE A 77 4.16 1.63 -10.14
C ILE A 77 5.42 2.27 -10.73
N SER A 78 6.26 2.85 -9.89
CA SER A 78 7.49 3.53 -10.32
C SER A 78 8.50 2.60 -11.01
N GLY A 79 8.42 1.30 -10.77
CA GLY A 79 9.24 0.31 -11.46
C GLY A 79 8.87 0.10 -12.92
N MET A 80 7.70 0.55 -13.38
CA MET A 80 7.31 0.51 -14.79
C MET A 80 7.88 1.71 -15.54
N PRO A 81 8.41 1.53 -16.77
CA PRO A 81 8.68 2.67 -17.65
C PRO A 81 7.43 3.53 -17.83
N SER A 82 7.57 4.85 -17.79
CA SER A 82 6.44 5.80 -17.85
C SER A 82 5.56 5.58 -19.08
N LEU A 83 6.16 5.23 -20.23
CA LEU A 83 5.43 4.95 -21.46
C LEU A 83 4.53 3.72 -21.31
N VAL A 84 5.02 2.65 -20.69
CA VAL A 84 4.26 1.42 -20.43
C VAL A 84 3.12 1.71 -19.45
N ALA A 85 3.40 2.44 -18.38
CA ALA A 85 2.39 2.81 -17.39
C ALA A 85 1.26 3.64 -18.03
N ASN A 86 1.60 4.68 -18.80
CA ASN A 86 0.62 5.61 -19.36
C ASN A 86 -0.19 5.03 -20.51
N MET A 87 0.43 4.19 -21.37
CA MET A 87 -0.24 3.65 -22.56
C MET A 87 -0.98 2.35 -22.31
N PHE A 88 -0.54 1.54 -21.37
CA PHE A 88 -1.07 0.18 -21.18
C PHE A 88 -1.56 -0.08 -19.77
N ALA A 89 -0.74 0.13 -18.74
CA ALA A 89 -1.08 -0.29 -17.38
C ALA A 89 -2.20 0.55 -16.78
N VAL A 90 -2.10 1.87 -16.79
CA VAL A 90 -3.12 2.75 -16.21
C VAL A 90 -4.46 2.65 -16.95
N PRO A 91 -4.52 2.65 -18.30
CA PRO A 91 -5.77 2.38 -19.00
C PRO A 91 -6.43 1.06 -18.62
N ALA A 92 -5.66 -0.01 -18.44
CA ALA A 92 -6.19 -1.30 -17.96
C ALA A 92 -6.73 -1.21 -16.53
N MET A 93 -6.07 -0.46 -15.66
CA MET A 93 -6.49 -0.24 -14.28
C MET A 93 -7.81 0.50 -14.18
N ARG A 94 -8.13 1.38 -15.13
CA ARG A 94 -9.41 2.10 -15.18
C ARG A 94 -10.63 1.20 -15.33
N ASN A 95 -10.43 -0.01 -15.83
CA ASN A 95 -11.49 -1.01 -15.99
C ASN A 95 -11.68 -1.89 -14.74
N ARG A 96 -10.89 -1.70 -13.69
CA ARG A 96 -11.00 -2.47 -12.47
C ARG A 96 -12.19 -2.03 -11.63
N PRO A 97 -12.89 -2.96 -10.93
CA PRO A 97 -14.06 -2.64 -10.12
C PRO A 97 -13.69 -2.07 -8.74
N TYR A 98 -12.48 -1.57 -8.56
CA TYR A 98 -11.99 -1.00 -7.32
C TYR A 98 -11.03 0.15 -7.59
N ARG A 99 -10.93 1.06 -6.63
CA ARG A 99 -10.03 2.20 -6.69
C ARG A 99 -8.61 1.79 -6.31
N MET A 100 -7.64 2.31 -7.05
CA MET A 100 -6.22 2.12 -6.81
C MET A 100 -5.55 3.48 -6.70
N MET A 101 -4.92 3.77 -5.56
CA MET A 101 -4.05 4.94 -5.41
C MET A 101 -2.70 4.62 -6.04
N LEU A 102 -2.25 5.43 -6.99
CA LEU A 102 -1.06 5.13 -7.78
C LEU A 102 0.09 6.05 -7.42
N ASP A 103 1.19 5.46 -6.95
CA ASP A 103 2.44 6.17 -6.77
C ASP A 103 3.31 5.99 -8.02
N ARG A 104 3.34 7.01 -8.87
CA ARG A 104 3.99 6.93 -10.19
C ARG A 104 5.51 7.10 -10.12
N ASP A 105 6.01 7.82 -9.15
CA ASP A 105 7.44 8.12 -8.97
C ASP A 105 8.09 7.39 -7.78
N GLY A 106 7.30 6.68 -6.99
CA GLY A 106 7.76 5.91 -5.83
C GLY A 106 8.16 6.74 -4.61
N LYS A 107 7.97 8.05 -4.64
CA LYS A 107 8.41 8.94 -3.55
C LYS A 107 7.46 8.92 -2.36
N ALA A 108 6.16 8.97 -2.62
CA ALA A 108 5.15 9.03 -1.56
C ALA A 108 5.11 7.75 -0.73
N THR A 109 5.42 6.61 -1.33
CA THR A 109 5.40 5.29 -0.68
C THR A 109 6.78 4.76 -0.31
N ALA A 110 7.82 5.59 -0.42
CA ALA A 110 9.20 5.16 -0.20
C ALA A 110 9.42 4.53 1.19
N ASP A 111 8.76 5.05 2.22
CA ASP A 111 8.91 4.59 3.61
C ASP A 111 7.94 3.46 3.99
N LEU A 112 7.03 3.06 3.10
CA LEU A 112 6.12 1.96 3.39
C LEU A 112 6.88 0.62 3.36
N PRO A 113 6.67 -0.23 4.38
CA PRO A 113 7.34 -1.53 4.42
C PRO A 113 6.83 -2.44 3.32
N SER A 114 7.71 -3.25 2.76
CA SER A 114 7.35 -4.24 1.74
C SER A 114 8.33 -5.41 1.74
N GLU A 115 7.82 -6.56 1.33
CA GLU A 115 8.61 -7.75 1.01
C GLU A 115 8.33 -8.14 -0.44
N ALA A 116 9.36 -8.57 -1.16
CA ALA A 116 9.26 -8.93 -2.57
C ALA A 116 8.18 -10.01 -2.79
N GLY A 117 7.30 -9.77 -3.76
CA GLY A 117 6.23 -10.69 -4.15
C GLY A 117 5.05 -10.77 -3.18
N LYS A 118 5.02 -9.95 -2.14
CA LYS A 118 3.97 -9.98 -1.11
C LYS A 118 3.21 -8.68 -1.03
N VAL A 119 1.94 -8.78 -0.69
CA VAL A 119 1.10 -7.63 -0.38
C VAL A 119 1.34 -7.23 1.06
N THR A 120 1.67 -5.96 1.29
CA THR A 120 1.74 -5.40 2.64
C THR A 120 0.34 -5.00 3.09
N LEU A 121 -0.08 -5.47 4.26
CA LEU A 121 -1.33 -5.08 4.88
C LEU A 121 -1.01 -4.31 6.16
N LEU A 122 -1.36 -3.03 6.18
CA LEU A 122 -1.26 -2.19 7.36
C LEU A 122 -2.64 -2.06 7.99
N ARG A 123 -2.77 -2.39 9.27
CA ARG A 123 -3.95 -2.09 10.05
C ARG A 123 -3.74 -0.76 10.77
N LEU A 124 -4.73 0.11 10.70
CA LEU A 124 -4.65 1.48 11.22
C LEU A 124 -5.77 1.76 12.22
N THR A 125 -5.45 2.60 13.19
CA THR A 125 -6.41 3.29 14.06
C THR A 125 -5.98 4.75 14.16
N ASP A 126 -6.87 5.67 13.72
CA ASP A 126 -6.60 7.11 13.74
C ASP A 126 -5.23 7.48 13.14
N LEU A 127 -4.94 6.94 11.94
CA LEU A 127 -3.67 7.17 11.21
C LEU A 127 -2.42 6.65 11.93
N ARG A 128 -2.58 5.73 12.85
CA ARG A 128 -1.47 5.06 13.52
C ARG A 128 -1.45 3.58 13.14
N ILE A 129 -0.27 3.04 12.88
CA ILE A 129 -0.11 1.65 12.48
C ILE A 129 -0.26 0.75 13.72
N ASP A 130 -1.25 -0.13 13.69
CA ASP A 130 -1.46 -1.15 14.74
C ASP A 130 -0.64 -2.41 14.45
N SER A 131 -0.63 -2.86 13.20
CA SER A 131 0.07 -4.07 12.77
C SER A 131 0.45 -4.02 11.30
N ILE A 132 1.45 -4.82 10.94
CA ILE A 132 1.96 -4.99 9.59
C ILE A 132 1.98 -6.48 9.29
N ALA A 133 1.37 -6.88 8.18
CA ALA A 133 1.42 -8.25 7.69
C ALA A 133 1.84 -8.27 6.22
N TYR A 134 2.49 -9.35 5.81
CA TYR A 134 2.89 -9.61 4.43
C TYR A 134 2.18 -10.86 3.93
N LEU A 135 1.37 -10.72 2.89
CA LEU A 135 0.50 -11.79 2.39
C LEU A 135 0.97 -12.24 1.01
N ASP A 136 1.12 -13.53 0.82
CA ASP A 136 1.70 -14.15 -0.37
C ASP A 136 0.69 -14.89 -1.25
N SER A 137 -0.60 -14.83 -0.92
CA SER A 137 -1.64 -15.50 -1.69
C SER A 137 -2.96 -14.73 -1.66
N ALA A 138 -3.79 -14.94 -2.70
CA ALA A 138 -5.13 -14.38 -2.77
C ALA A 138 -6.02 -14.89 -1.62
N ALA A 139 -5.90 -16.16 -1.26
CA ALA A 139 -6.66 -16.72 -0.15
C ALA A 139 -6.31 -16.07 1.19
N ALA A 140 -5.03 -15.85 1.47
CA ALA A 140 -4.57 -15.17 2.68
C ALA A 140 -5.02 -13.71 2.71
N LEU A 141 -4.94 -12.99 1.59
CA LEU A 141 -5.40 -11.61 1.49
C LEU A 141 -6.91 -11.50 1.70
N ARG A 142 -7.69 -12.36 1.07
CA ARG A 142 -9.15 -12.40 1.24
C ARG A 142 -9.52 -12.63 2.70
N ALA A 143 -8.92 -13.62 3.35
CA ALA A 143 -9.18 -13.92 4.75
C ALA A 143 -8.85 -12.72 5.67
N ALA A 144 -7.73 -12.04 5.41
CA ALA A 144 -7.33 -10.87 6.19
C ALA A 144 -8.30 -9.68 6.02
N LEU A 145 -8.80 -9.44 4.80
CA LEU A 145 -9.78 -8.41 4.52
C LEU A 145 -11.15 -8.72 5.13
N GLU A 146 -11.60 -9.97 5.07
CA GLU A 146 -12.85 -10.42 5.68
C GLU A 146 -12.79 -10.30 7.21
N ALA A 147 -11.66 -10.58 7.82
CA ALA A 147 -11.45 -10.40 9.26
C ALA A 147 -11.41 -8.92 9.69
N SER A 148 -11.30 -8.00 8.75
CA SER A 148 -11.22 -6.55 9.00
C SER A 148 -12.57 -5.81 8.87
N GLN A 149 -13.66 -6.53 8.62
CA GLN A 149 -15.01 -5.97 8.48
C GLN A 149 -15.64 -5.60 9.83
#